data_c16b08131b4c0ba288c31f286ec6b756
#
_entry.id   c16b08131b4c0ba288c31f286ec6b756
#
_cell.length_a   1.000
_cell.length_b   1.000
_cell.length_c   1.000
_cell.angle_alpha   90.00
_cell.angle_beta   90.00
_cell.angle_gamma   90.00
#
_symmetry.space_group_name_H-M   'P 1'
#
loop_
_entity.id
_entity.type
_entity.pdbx_description
1 polymer ?
#
loop_
_entity_poly.entity_id
_entity_poly.type
_entity_poly.pdbx_seq_one_letter_code
_entity_poly.pdbx_strand_id
1 'polypeptide(L)'
;MSDQADSPPPDIEDTSNESTNGHDHSHDHNHDHPDGHKDTQSQTEVNGHSVTFDVPEMDCPSCAGKVEKSIQSVDGIESFDTRPTSGTVVVAYDSSRSDSSSFVRAIESAGYEVTGSSAADDLDSPTEGDTDNRSSVWRSLRAKKTAVSGVFLGLGLLVEWALTGLNVEVANVLGVIFSLSEVFFLAGIGFGGQEILRNGYYSARNRNLDIDFLMSVAIISAIVASLLSPATSLYFAAATLAFLFSISELLERYSMVRTRNSLRSLMDLSPDEATVKRDGEEVTIPVDEVSVGDIVVVRPGEKIPMDGEVREGETAVNEAPITGESVPIDKIPGDEVFAGTINETGYLEIEVTSEAGDNTLSRIVDLVEDAQSNKTERDQFVERFSDIYTPVMVAVAILVAVVPLLVFSANR
;
A
#
# COMPACT_ATOMS: atom_id res chain seq x y z
N MET A 1 -44.76 52.70 -1.80
CA MET A 1 -43.93 53.69 -1.08
C MET A 1 -42.54 53.22 -1.16
N SER A 2 -41.88 53.87 -2.01
CA SER A 2 -40.51 54.40 -2.18
C SER A 2 -39.47 53.32 -2.35
N ASP A 3 -38.93 53.08 -3.46
CA ASP A 3 -38.17 53.93 -4.42
C ASP A 3 -36.67 53.92 -4.14
N GLN A 4 -35.94 53.73 -5.23
CA GLN A 4 -34.53 54.08 -5.51
C GLN A 4 -33.49 52.98 -5.29
N ALA A 5 -32.53 52.81 -6.16
CA ALA A 5 -32.25 53.28 -7.53
C ALA A 5 -31.04 52.49 -8.02
N ASP A 6 -31.13 52.15 -9.21
CA ASP A 6 -30.18 51.91 -10.28
C ASP A 6 -28.86 52.70 -10.20
N SER A 7 -27.72 52.03 -10.45
CA SER A 7 -26.49 52.67 -10.91
C SER A 7 -25.63 51.65 -11.69
N PRO A 8 -25.17 52.00 -12.92
CA PRO A 8 -24.39 51.12 -13.79
C PRO A 8 -22.87 51.19 -13.52
N PRO A 9 -22.10 50.24 -14.06
CA PRO A 9 -20.64 50.21 -13.92
C PRO A 9 -19.94 51.13 -14.95
N PRO A 10 -18.70 51.57 -14.66
CA PRO A 10 -17.94 52.46 -15.53
C PRO A 10 -17.25 51.76 -16.69
N ASP A 11 -17.22 52.46 -17.80
CA ASP A 11 -16.53 52.17 -19.06
C ASP A 11 -15.01 52.15 -18.87
N ILE A 12 -14.33 51.23 -19.56
CA ILE A 12 -12.88 51.22 -19.74
C ILE A 12 -12.55 51.72 -21.14
N GLU A 13 -11.92 52.87 -21.18
CA GLU A 13 -11.40 53.53 -22.37
C GLU A 13 -10.25 52.75 -23.02
N ASP A 14 -10.36 52.62 -24.34
CA ASP A 14 -9.40 52.19 -25.32
C ASP A 14 -8.34 53.29 -25.56
N THR A 15 -7.07 52.98 -25.39
CA THR A 15 -5.98 53.80 -25.97
C THR A 15 -4.95 52.96 -26.65
N SER A 16 -5.09 52.82 -27.95
CA SER A 16 -4.06 52.53 -28.91
C SER A 16 -2.91 53.56 -28.85
N ASN A 17 -1.65 53.14 -28.82
CA ASN A 17 -0.61 53.88 -29.51
C ASN A 17 0.57 52.97 -29.94
N GLU A 18 0.82 53.03 -31.23
CA GLU A 18 2.03 52.52 -31.92
C GLU A 18 3.29 53.23 -31.44
N SER A 19 4.41 52.51 -31.33
CA SER A 19 5.70 53.03 -31.84
C SER A 19 6.76 51.92 -31.91
N THR A 20 7.21 51.69 -33.09
CA THR A 20 8.46 51.08 -33.56
C THR A 20 9.71 51.55 -32.79
N ASN A 21 10.60 50.63 -32.36
CA ASN A 21 12.03 50.71 -32.70
C ASN A 21 12.80 49.44 -32.31
N GLY A 22 13.51 48.90 -33.24
CA GLY A 22 14.43 47.80 -33.05
C GLY A 22 15.68 48.23 -32.25
N HIS A 23 16.20 47.34 -31.47
CA HIS A 23 17.62 47.26 -31.17
C HIS A 23 18.03 45.80 -30.93
N ASP A 24 18.86 45.34 -31.84
CA ASP A 24 19.72 44.18 -31.78
C ASP A 24 20.69 44.29 -30.61
N HIS A 25 20.66 43.38 -29.65
CA HIS A 25 21.79 43.09 -28.76
C HIS A 25 21.86 41.61 -28.47
N SER A 26 22.72 40.94 -29.23
CA SER A 26 23.35 39.67 -28.90
C SER A 26 24.10 39.79 -27.57
N HIS A 27 23.73 39.05 -26.57
CA HIS A 27 24.57 38.70 -25.45
C HIS A 27 24.55 37.17 -25.24
N ASP A 28 25.65 36.56 -25.68
CA ASP A 28 26.13 35.27 -25.26
C ASP A 28 26.33 35.28 -23.74
N HIS A 29 25.55 34.52 -23.03
CA HIS A 29 25.90 34.05 -21.70
C HIS A 29 25.83 32.51 -21.67
N ASN A 30 27.02 31.96 -21.88
CA ASN A 30 27.38 30.59 -21.59
C ASN A 30 27.28 30.40 -20.07
N HIS A 31 26.26 29.69 -19.58
CA HIS A 31 26.22 29.11 -18.25
C HIS A 31 26.26 27.60 -18.41
N ASP A 32 27.46 27.05 -18.20
CA ASP A 32 27.69 25.65 -17.92
C ASP A 32 26.92 25.28 -16.66
N HIS A 33 25.88 24.47 -16.80
CA HIS A 33 25.32 23.68 -15.73
C HIS A 33 25.65 22.22 -16.00
N PRO A 34 26.47 21.60 -15.15
CA PRO A 34 26.68 20.15 -15.19
C PRO A 34 25.64 19.49 -14.26
N ASP A 35 24.49 19.14 -14.77
CA ASP A 35 23.65 18.10 -14.19
C ASP A 35 22.76 17.52 -15.27
N GLY A 36 23.34 16.56 -15.96
CA GLY A 36 22.61 15.69 -16.86
C GLY A 36 21.81 14.66 -16.07
N HIS A 37 20.59 14.99 -15.72
CA HIS A 37 19.60 13.95 -15.51
C HIS A 37 19.34 13.31 -16.87
N LYS A 38 19.98 12.20 -17.10
CA LYS A 38 19.62 11.28 -18.17
C LYS A 38 18.30 10.63 -17.74
N ASP A 39 17.20 11.17 -18.24
CA ASP A 39 15.99 10.41 -18.44
C ASP A 39 16.32 9.29 -19.43
N THR A 40 16.80 8.20 -18.89
CA THR A 40 16.95 6.96 -19.64
C THR A 40 15.62 6.23 -19.49
N GLN A 41 14.65 6.63 -20.30
CA GLN A 41 13.63 5.70 -20.76
C GLN A 41 14.36 4.67 -21.62
N SER A 42 15.00 3.72 -20.99
CA SER A 42 15.40 2.46 -21.61
C SER A 42 14.14 1.59 -21.65
N GLN A 43 13.41 1.67 -22.74
CA GLN A 43 12.73 0.49 -23.27
C GLN A 43 13.84 -0.50 -23.65
N THR A 44 14.36 -1.19 -22.66
CA THR A 44 15.14 -2.39 -22.87
C THR A 44 14.11 -3.49 -23.09
N GLU A 45 14.07 -4.05 -24.30
CA GLU A 45 13.48 -5.36 -24.52
C GLU A 45 14.18 -6.33 -23.54
N VAL A 46 13.51 -6.59 -22.42
CA VAL A 46 14.02 -7.46 -21.36
C VAL A 46 13.75 -8.87 -21.84
N ASN A 47 14.80 -9.56 -22.29
CA ASN A 47 14.81 -11.02 -22.49
C ASN A 47 14.87 -11.76 -21.13
N GLY A 48 14.34 -11.17 -20.06
CA GLY A 48 14.28 -11.71 -18.72
C GLY A 48 12.92 -12.34 -18.43
N HIS A 49 12.93 -13.47 -17.76
CA HIS A 49 11.67 -14.03 -17.22
C HIS A 49 11.18 -13.10 -16.11
N SER A 50 9.93 -12.64 -16.20
CA SER A 50 9.27 -11.93 -15.12
C SER A 50 8.30 -12.85 -14.39
N VAL A 51 8.22 -12.70 -13.07
CA VAL A 51 7.31 -13.45 -12.21
C VAL A 51 6.65 -12.48 -11.24
N THR A 52 5.35 -12.63 -11.07
CA THR A 52 4.58 -11.87 -10.09
C THR A 52 4.28 -12.76 -8.89
N PHE A 53 4.53 -12.25 -7.68
CA PHE A 53 4.24 -12.92 -6.42
C PHE A 53 3.14 -12.18 -5.68
N ASP A 54 2.15 -12.91 -5.17
CA ASP A 54 1.13 -12.39 -4.26
C ASP A 54 1.63 -12.47 -2.82
N VAL A 55 1.77 -11.31 -2.19
CA VAL A 55 2.24 -11.14 -0.82
C VAL A 55 1.23 -10.28 -0.04
N PRO A 56 0.08 -10.84 0.35
CA PRO A 56 -1.04 -10.07 0.92
C PRO A 56 -0.71 -9.31 2.21
N GLU A 57 0.26 -9.82 2.98
CA GLU A 57 0.72 -9.18 4.22
C GLU A 57 1.71 -8.02 3.98
N MET A 58 2.16 -7.80 2.74
CA MET A 58 2.97 -6.64 2.34
C MET A 58 2.06 -5.44 2.09
N ASP A 59 1.44 -4.95 3.14
CA ASP A 59 0.37 -3.95 3.08
C ASP A 59 0.81 -2.54 3.52
N CYS A 60 2.10 -2.34 3.77
CA CYS A 60 2.64 -1.04 4.17
C CYS A 60 3.99 -0.75 3.49
N PRO A 61 4.38 0.53 3.32
CA PRO A 61 5.67 0.90 2.70
C PRO A 61 6.89 0.31 3.42
N SER A 62 6.85 0.19 4.75
CA SER A 62 7.94 -0.44 5.51
C SER A 62 7.98 -1.95 5.32
N CYS A 63 6.81 -2.58 5.08
CA CYS A 63 6.70 -3.99 4.74
C CYS A 63 7.33 -4.24 3.35
N ALA A 64 7.00 -3.40 2.37
CA ALA A 64 7.59 -3.44 1.03
C ALA A 64 9.11 -3.28 1.09
N GLY A 65 9.63 -2.31 1.85
CA GLY A 65 11.07 -2.13 2.02
C GLY A 65 11.80 -3.35 2.61
N LYS A 66 11.16 -4.13 3.49
CA LYS A 66 11.72 -5.39 4.00
C LYS A 66 11.78 -6.47 2.92
N VAL A 67 10.71 -6.59 2.13
CA VAL A 67 10.63 -7.52 1.00
C VAL A 67 11.65 -7.15 -0.06
N GLU A 68 11.74 -5.88 -0.46
CA GLU A 68 12.73 -5.35 -1.41
C GLU A 68 14.15 -5.71 -1.01
N LYS A 69 14.52 -5.42 0.24
CA LYS A 69 15.85 -5.71 0.77
C LYS A 69 16.18 -7.20 0.78
N SER A 70 15.17 -8.04 1.03
CA SER A 70 15.33 -9.48 1.00
C SER A 70 15.51 -10.00 -0.42
N ILE A 71 14.71 -9.50 -1.37
CA ILE A 71 14.79 -9.82 -2.79
C ILE A 71 16.13 -9.38 -3.37
N GLN A 72 16.60 -8.15 -3.08
CA GLN A 72 17.91 -7.64 -3.51
C GLN A 72 19.08 -8.52 -3.08
N SER A 73 18.92 -9.35 -2.08
CA SER A 73 19.97 -10.29 -1.64
C SER A 73 20.11 -11.54 -2.51
N VAL A 74 19.18 -11.76 -3.46
CA VAL A 74 19.18 -12.90 -4.38
C VAL A 74 19.98 -12.55 -5.63
N ASP A 75 20.89 -13.44 -6.06
CA ASP A 75 21.66 -13.24 -7.27
C ASP A 75 20.78 -13.36 -8.53
N GLY A 76 21.10 -12.59 -9.58
CA GLY A 76 20.45 -12.72 -10.89
C GLY A 76 19.21 -11.85 -11.07
N ILE A 77 18.92 -10.94 -10.14
CA ILE A 77 17.87 -9.92 -10.31
C ILE A 77 18.30 -8.90 -11.36
N GLU A 78 17.38 -8.56 -12.27
CA GLU A 78 17.51 -7.47 -13.23
C GLU A 78 16.74 -6.24 -12.77
N SER A 79 15.48 -6.43 -12.37
CA SER A 79 14.65 -5.38 -11.80
C SER A 79 13.56 -6.00 -10.92
N PHE A 80 12.99 -5.20 -10.05
CA PHE A 80 11.81 -5.57 -9.27
C PHE A 80 10.94 -4.34 -9.03
N ASP A 81 9.64 -4.59 -8.87
CA ASP A 81 8.64 -3.60 -8.52
C ASP A 81 7.77 -4.16 -7.39
N THR A 82 7.71 -3.42 -6.30
CA THR A 82 6.88 -3.80 -5.14
C THR A 82 5.68 -2.88 -5.06
N ARG A 83 4.50 -3.47 -5.07
CA ARG A 83 3.23 -2.76 -5.04
C ARG A 83 2.50 -3.04 -3.72
N PRO A 84 2.78 -2.26 -2.66
CA PRO A 84 2.13 -2.45 -1.36
C PRO A 84 0.61 -2.31 -1.42
N THR A 85 0.11 -1.49 -2.35
CA THR A 85 -1.32 -1.27 -2.55
C THR A 85 -2.06 -2.48 -3.09
N SER A 86 -1.47 -3.25 -3.99
CA SER A 86 -2.04 -4.51 -4.49
C SER A 86 -1.57 -5.72 -3.69
N GLY A 87 -0.48 -5.61 -2.93
CA GLY A 87 0.15 -6.73 -2.23
C GLY A 87 0.91 -7.65 -3.18
N THR A 88 1.38 -7.10 -4.31
CA THR A 88 2.08 -7.83 -5.35
C THR A 88 3.54 -7.41 -5.48
N VAL A 89 4.38 -8.34 -5.90
CA VAL A 89 5.80 -8.11 -6.19
C VAL A 89 6.11 -8.67 -7.55
N VAL A 90 6.52 -7.83 -8.47
CA VAL A 90 6.96 -8.23 -9.81
C VAL A 90 8.48 -8.29 -9.80
N VAL A 91 9.07 -9.40 -10.22
CA VAL A 91 10.53 -9.59 -10.27
C VAL A 91 10.94 -10.02 -11.66
N ALA A 92 11.79 -9.23 -12.33
CA ALA A 92 12.46 -9.63 -13.55
C ALA A 92 13.86 -10.16 -13.21
N TYR A 93 14.19 -11.33 -13.72
CA TYR A 93 15.42 -12.05 -13.34
C TYR A 93 15.98 -12.92 -14.48
N ASP A 94 17.27 -13.19 -14.39
CA ASP A 94 17.99 -14.12 -15.26
C ASP A 94 17.76 -15.56 -14.80
N SER A 95 16.95 -16.33 -15.55
CA SER A 95 16.63 -17.72 -15.23
C SER A 95 17.82 -18.67 -15.25
N SER A 96 18.96 -18.27 -15.83
CA SER A 96 20.19 -19.05 -15.78
C SER A 96 20.93 -18.94 -14.44
N ARG A 97 20.62 -17.90 -13.64
CA ARG A 97 21.28 -17.58 -12.36
C ARG A 97 20.41 -17.82 -11.15
N SER A 98 19.12 -17.64 -11.29
CA SER A 98 18.15 -17.83 -10.20
C SER A 98 16.84 -18.42 -10.67
N ASP A 99 16.16 -19.05 -9.77
CA ASP A 99 14.88 -19.71 -9.94
C ASP A 99 13.82 -18.96 -9.09
N SER A 100 12.57 -18.94 -9.54
CA SER A 100 11.43 -18.29 -8.86
C SER A 100 11.31 -18.71 -7.39
N SER A 101 11.62 -19.97 -7.06
CA SER A 101 11.61 -20.48 -5.68
C SER A 101 12.65 -19.79 -4.77
N SER A 102 13.68 -19.17 -5.33
CA SER A 102 14.69 -18.43 -4.56
C SER A 102 14.11 -17.09 -4.07
N PHE A 103 13.27 -16.46 -4.88
CA PHE A 103 12.56 -15.23 -4.49
C PHE A 103 11.48 -15.51 -3.45
N VAL A 104 10.72 -16.62 -3.61
CA VAL A 104 9.75 -17.07 -2.60
C VAL A 104 10.45 -17.23 -1.26
N ARG A 105 11.57 -17.95 -1.21
CA ARG A 105 12.34 -18.13 0.03
C ARG A 105 12.89 -16.82 0.60
N ALA A 106 13.25 -15.87 -0.25
CA ALA A 106 13.70 -14.55 0.18
C ALA A 106 12.56 -13.77 0.84
N ILE A 107 11.37 -13.74 0.22
CA ILE A 107 10.17 -13.09 0.75
C ILE A 107 9.75 -13.75 2.08
N GLU A 108 9.70 -15.08 2.14
CA GLU A 108 9.40 -15.82 3.36
C GLU A 108 10.43 -15.58 4.46
N SER A 109 11.71 -15.41 4.11
CA SER A 109 12.77 -15.10 5.09
C SER A 109 12.60 -13.68 5.68
N ALA A 110 11.96 -12.77 4.97
CA ALA A 110 11.57 -11.45 5.47
C ALA A 110 10.36 -11.53 6.42
N GLY A 111 9.69 -12.69 6.51
CA GLY A 111 8.56 -12.93 7.41
C GLY A 111 7.20 -12.80 6.75
N TYR A 112 7.13 -12.74 5.42
CA TYR A 112 5.90 -12.61 4.63
C TYR A 112 5.57 -13.91 3.92
N GLU A 113 4.29 -14.27 3.88
CA GLU A 113 3.81 -15.46 3.18
C GLU A 113 3.52 -15.13 1.71
N VAL A 114 3.98 -15.97 0.79
CA VAL A 114 3.66 -15.89 -0.63
C VAL A 114 2.48 -16.82 -0.89
N THR A 115 1.34 -16.26 -1.30
CA THR A 115 0.10 -17.03 -1.52
C THR A 115 -0.09 -17.48 -2.96
N GLY A 116 0.58 -16.82 -3.91
CA GLY A 116 0.53 -17.15 -5.33
C GLY A 116 1.81 -16.70 -6.04
N SER A 117 2.11 -17.36 -7.16
CA SER A 117 3.15 -16.93 -8.09
C SER A 117 2.67 -17.23 -9.51
N SER A 118 2.66 -16.24 -10.40
CA SER A 118 2.35 -16.38 -11.82
C SER A 118 3.55 -15.91 -12.63
N ALA A 119 3.93 -16.72 -13.64
CA ALA A 119 4.87 -16.25 -14.66
C ALA A 119 4.13 -15.24 -15.55
N ALA A 120 4.84 -14.26 -16.12
CA ALA A 120 4.23 -13.22 -16.95
C ALA A 120 3.51 -13.77 -18.20
N ASP A 121 3.78 -15.02 -18.59
CA ASP A 121 3.08 -15.73 -19.67
C ASP A 121 1.78 -16.43 -19.22
N ASP A 122 1.50 -16.48 -17.90
CA ASP A 122 0.33 -17.14 -17.29
C ASP A 122 -0.58 -16.11 -16.55
N LEU A 123 -0.69 -14.89 -17.05
CA LEU A 123 -1.63 -13.88 -16.54
C LEU A 123 -3.11 -14.23 -16.76
N ASP A 124 -3.37 -15.44 -17.23
CA ASP A 124 -4.66 -15.91 -17.75
C ASP A 124 -5.48 -16.74 -16.75
N SER A 125 -5.27 -16.59 -15.47
CA SER A 125 -6.19 -17.17 -14.48
C SER A 125 -6.27 -16.27 -13.26
N PRO A 126 -7.37 -15.53 -13.06
CA PRO A 126 -7.69 -15.05 -11.74
C PRO A 126 -7.87 -16.29 -10.87
N THR A 127 -6.92 -16.54 -10.01
CA THR A 127 -7.08 -17.53 -8.94
C THR A 127 -8.36 -17.12 -8.21
N GLU A 128 -9.42 -17.92 -8.34
CA GLU A 128 -10.62 -17.86 -7.51
C GLU A 128 -10.23 -18.08 -6.05
N GLY A 129 -9.50 -17.13 -5.49
CA GLY A 129 -9.00 -17.07 -4.15
C GLY A 129 -9.52 -15.81 -3.49
N ASP A 130 -10.71 -15.94 -2.92
CA ASP A 130 -11.20 -15.09 -1.85
C ASP A 130 -11.93 -13.78 -2.21
N THR A 131 -12.96 -13.88 -3.06
CA THR A 131 -13.97 -12.81 -3.22
C THR A 131 -14.81 -12.56 -1.94
N ASP A 132 -14.60 -13.30 -0.87
CA ASP A 132 -15.42 -13.21 0.36
C ASP A 132 -14.65 -12.75 1.61
N ASN A 133 -13.38 -12.34 1.49
CA ASN A 133 -12.63 -11.77 2.63
C ASN A 133 -12.81 -10.24 2.78
N ARG A 134 -14.00 -9.73 2.50
CA ARG A 134 -14.50 -8.44 2.98
C ARG A 134 -14.72 -8.45 4.50
N SER A 135 -14.11 -9.39 5.23
CA SER A 135 -14.12 -9.38 6.68
C SER A 135 -13.41 -8.11 7.14
N SER A 136 -14.19 -7.18 7.66
CA SER A 136 -13.68 -5.90 8.16
C SER A 136 -12.39 -6.16 8.93
N VAL A 137 -11.36 -5.35 8.75
CA VAL A 137 -10.06 -5.42 9.48
C VAL A 137 -10.29 -5.65 10.97
N TRP A 138 -11.40 -5.11 11.51
CA TRP A 138 -11.85 -5.27 12.88
C TRP A 138 -12.31 -6.68 13.27
N ARG A 139 -12.62 -7.57 12.31
CA ARG A 139 -12.97 -8.98 12.55
C ARG A 139 -11.77 -9.92 12.43
N SER A 140 -10.64 -9.42 11.97
CA SER A 140 -9.40 -10.19 11.81
C SER A 140 -8.95 -10.79 13.16
N LEU A 141 -8.19 -11.87 13.08
CA LEU A 141 -7.61 -12.50 14.27
C LEU A 141 -6.70 -11.51 15.02
N ARG A 142 -6.00 -10.66 14.29
CA ARG A 142 -5.14 -9.59 14.83
C ARG A 142 -5.95 -8.58 15.64
N ALA A 143 -7.06 -8.07 15.11
CA ALA A 143 -7.94 -7.14 15.83
C ALA A 143 -8.49 -7.75 17.14
N LYS A 144 -8.85 -9.04 17.09
CA LYS A 144 -9.29 -9.77 18.29
C LYS A 144 -8.17 -9.86 19.33
N LYS A 145 -6.95 -10.18 18.93
CA LYS A 145 -5.78 -10.22 19.82
C LYS A 145 -5.48 -8.85 20.44
N THR A 146 -5.51 -7.78 19.63
CA THR A 146 -5.33 -6.40 20.10
C THR A 146 -6.42 -6.01 21.10
N ALA A 147 -7.69 -6.32 20.82
CA ALA A 147 -8.79 -6.06 21.74
C ALA A 147 -8.62 -6.82 23.06
N VAL A 148 -8.25 -8.11 23.01
CA VAL A 148 -7.96 -8.93 24.20
C VAL A 148 -6.80 -8.34 25.00
N SER A 149 -5.71 -7.92 24.34
CA SER A 149 -4.59 -7.23 24.98
C SER A 149 -5.03 -5.96 25.70
N GLY A 150 -5.88 -5.14 25.07
CA GLY A 150 -6.45 -3.94 25.69
C GLY A 150 -7.34 -4.24 26.90
N VAL A 151 -8.14 -5.31 26.84
CA VAL A 151 -8.94 -5.76 27.99
C VAL A 151 -8.05 -6.17 29.17
N PHE A 152 -6.99 -6.96 28.92
CA PHE A 152 -6.07 -7.35 29.97
C PHE A 152 -5.30 -6.17 30.54
N LEU A 153 -4.86 -5.22 29.72
CA LEU A 153 -4.24 -3.97 30.18
C LEU A 153 -5.21 -3.18 31.07
N GLY A 154 -6.47 -3.03 30.64
CA GLY A 154 -7.50 -2.34 31.42
C GLY A 154 -7.82 -3.02 32.74
N LEU A 155 -7.91 -4.37 32.77
CA LEU A 155 -8.12 -5.13 34.00
C LEU A 155 -6.93 -5.00 34.93
N GLY A 156 -5.70 -5.05 34.43
CA GLY A 156 -4.50 -4.84 35.24
C GLY A 156 -4.48 -3.46 35.90
N LEU A 157 -4.81 -2.41 35.17
CA LEU A 157 -4.94 -1.04 35.68
C LEU A 157 -6.05 -0.92 36.73
N LEU A 158 -7.20 -1.54 36.48
CA LEU A 158 -8.34 -1.51 37.40
C LEU A 158 -7.99 -2.18 38.73
N VAL A 159 -7.30 -3.31 38.69
CA VAL A 159 -6.83 -4.02 39.90
C VAL A 159 -5.77 -3.21 40.63
N GLU A 160 -4.85 -2.60 39.92
CA GLU A 160 -3.74 -1.86 40.54
C GLU A 160 -4.19 -0.53 41.15
N TRP A 161 -5.12 0.19 40.50
CA TRP A 161 -5.52 1.54 40.93
C TRP A 161 -6.84 1.60 41.69
N ALA A 162 -7.85 0.86 41.24
CA ALA A 162 -9.21 0.94 41.80
C ALA A 162 -9.50 -0.16 42.81
N LEU A 163 -8.96 -1.35 42.62
CA LEU A 163 -9.23 -2.55 43.41
C LEU A 163 -7.96 -3.03 44.12
N THR A 164 -7.21 -2.11 44.74
CA THR A 164 -5.95 -2.42 45.43
C THR A 164 -6.06 -3.53 46.48
N GLY A 165 -7.22 -3.70 47.10
CA GLY A 165 -7.48 -4.80 48.05
C GLY A 165 -7.59 -6.18 47.38
N LEU A 166 -7.78 -6.26 46.04
CA LEU A 166 -7.79 -7.50 45.28
C LEU A 166 -6.43 -7.80 44.64
N ASN A 167 -5.47 -6.89 44.74
CA ASN A 167 -4.13 -7.07 44.17
C ASN A 167 -3.30 -7.98 45.11
N VAL A 168 -3.70 -9.25 45.13
CA VAL A 168 -3.03 -10.28 45.93
C VAL A 168 -1.88 -10.93 45.16
N GLU A 169 -0.95 -11.49 45.89
CA GLU A 169 0.12 -12.34 45.34
C GLU A 169 -0.51 -13.63 44.80
N VAL A 170 -0.39 -13.85 43.48
CA VAL A 170 -1.06 -14.98 42.82
C VAL A 170 -0.09 -16.10 42.49
N ALA A 171 1.16 -15.77 42.13
CA ALA A 171 2.15 -16.73 41.68
C ALA A 171 3.54 -16.39 42.22
N ASN A 172 4.27 -17.45 42.59
CA ASN A 172 5.69 -17.36 42.90
C ASN A 172 6.47 -18.27 41.91
N VAL A 173 7.17 -17.67 40.99
CA VAL A 173 7.95 -18.40 39.95
C VAL A 173 9.41 -18.02 40.12
N LEU A 174 10.27 -18.98 40.40
CA LEU A 174 11.72 -18.79 40.56
C LEU A 174 12.10 -17.73 41.60
N GLY A 175 11.25 -17.55 42.66
CA GLY A 175 11.51 -16.56 43.71
C GLY A 175 10.99 -15.14 43.38
N VAL A 176 10.39 -14.94 42.22
CA VAL A 176 9.69 -13.71 41.86
C VAL A 176 8.20 -13.86 42.18
N ILE A 177 7.69 -12.97 42.98
CA ILE A 177 6.29 -12.94 43.37
C ILE A 177 5.52 -12.04 42.39
N PHE A 178 4.50 -12.60 41.78
CA PHE A 178 3.66 -11.87 40.81
C PHE A 178 2.33 -11.49 41.49
N SER A 179 2.00 -10.20 41.42
CA SER A 179 0.69 -9.70 41.78
C SER A 179 -0.35 -9.98 40.71
N LEU A 180 -1.64 -9.94 41.06
CA LEU A 180 -2.72 -10.17 40.10
C LEU A 180 -2.69 -9.18 38.93
N SER A 181 -2.34 -7.89 39.17
CA SER A 181 -2.22 -6.89 38.15
C SER A 181 -1.09 -7.21 37.15
N GLU A 182 0.06 -7.69 37.64
CA GLU A 182 1.20 -8.08 36.80
C GLU A 182 0.89 -9.28 35.91
N VAL A 183 0.11 -10.23 36.41
CA VAL A 183 -0.36 -11.37 35.59
C VAL A 183 -1.23 -10.89 34.44
N PHE A 184 -2.11 -9.91 34.68
CA PHE A 184 -2.90 -9.30 33.61
C PHE A 184 -2.03 -8.54 32.61
N PHE A 185 -1.03 -7.78 33.06
CA PHE A 185 -0.10 -7.11 32.15
C PHE A 185 0.70 -8.08 31.30
N LEU A 186 1.20 -9.17 31.87
CA LEU A 186 1.90 -10.22 31.13
C LEU A 186 0.98 -10.91 30.10
N ALA A 187 -0.28 -11.16 30.46
CA ALA A 187 -1.25 -11.66 29.49
C ALA A 187 -1.48 -10.66 28.35
N GLY A 188 -1.61 -9.36 28.67
CA GLY A 188 -1.71 -8.29 27.67
C GLY A 188 -0.52 -8.26 26.72
N ILE A 189 0.71 -8.41 27.24
CA ILE A 189 1.94 -8.49 26.42
C ILE A 189 1.90 -9.75 25.54
N GLY A 190 1.46 -10.90 26.08
CA GLY A 190 1.39 -12.15 25.33
C GLY A 190 0.47 -12.09 24.12
N PHE A 191 -0.69 -11.42 24.26
CA PHE A 191 -1.63 -11.25 23.13
C PHE A 191 -1.26 -10.11 22.19
N GLY A 192 -0.85 -8.94 22.71
CA GLY A 192 -0.50 -7.78 21.92
C GLY A 192 0.92 -7.81 21.35
N GLY A 193 1.87 -8.35 22.10
CA GLY A 193 3.28 -8.37 21.71
C GLY A 193 3.71 -9.50 20.77
N GLN A 194 2.85 -10.49 20.53
CA GLN A 194 3.22 -11.69 19.76
C GLN A 194 3.75 -11.35 18.36
N GLU A 195 3.07 -10.48 17.64
CA GLU A 195 3.45 -10.09 16.28
C GLU A 195 4.67 -9.18 16.27
N ILE A 196 4.73 -8.24 17.21
CA ILE A 196 5.88 -7.35 17.41
C ILE A 196 7.15 -8.18 17.64
N LEU A 197 7.10 -9.15 18.55
CA LEU A 197 8.24 -10.02 18.85
C LEU A 197 8.62 -10.92 17.67
N ARG A 198 7.64 -11.41 16.90
CA ARG A 198 7.88 -12.17 15.68
C ARG A 198 8.58 -11.32 14.62
N ASN A 199 8.06 -10.13 14.34
CA ASN A 199 8.62 -9.21 13.36
C ASN A 199 10.02 -8.74 13.79
N GLY A 200 10.19 -8.39 15.08
CA GLY A 200 11.49 -8.03 15.62
C GLY A 200 12.52 -9.15 15.56
N TYR A 201 12.11 -10.42 15.69
CA TYR A 201 12.98 -11.56 15.47
C TYR A 201 13.45 -11.66 14.02
N TYR A 202 12.53 -11.51 13.03
CA TYR A 202 12.90 -11.51 11.62
C TYR A 202 13.79 -10.33 11.26
N SER A 203 13.51 -9.15 11.80
CA SER A 203 14.32 -7.94 11.62
C SER A 203 15.76 -8.16 12.17
N ALA A 204 15.89 -8.74 13.36
CA ALA A 204 17.17 -9.09 13.94
C ALA A 204 17.94 -10.11 13.08
N ARG A 205 17.25 -11.16 12.61
CA ARG A 205 17.84 -12.21 11.79
C ARG A 205 18.35 -11.67 10.45
N ASN A 206 17.63 -10.76 9.84
CA ASN A 206 17.97 -10.13 8.56
C ASN A 206 18.89 -8.91 8.74
N ARG A 207 19.35 -8.63 9.98
CA ARG A 207 20.18 -7.47 10.33
C ARG A 207 19.55 -6.13 9.95
N ASN A 208 18.24 -6.09 9.90
CA ASN A 208 17.47 -4.88 9.70
C ASN A 208 17.09 -4.31 11.07
N LEU A 209 17.72 -3.21 11.49
CA LEU A 209 17.45 -2.56 12.77
C LEU A 209 16.32 -1.54 12.61
N ASP A 210 15.13 -2.04 12.38
CA ASP A 210 13.92 -1.24 12.21
C ASP A 210 13.18 -0.99 13.54
N ILE A 211 12.02 -0.32 13.44
CA ILE A 211 11.21 0.02 14.60
C ILE A 211 10.66 -1.23 15.31
N ASP A 212 10.35 -2.31 14.58
CA ASP A 212 9.86 -3.57 15.15
C ASP A 212 10.92 -4.23 16.04
N PHE A 213 12.19 -4.19 15.58
CA PHE A 213 13.33 -4.65 16.38
C PHE A 213 13.46 -3.82 17.66
N LEU A 214 13.42 -2.48 17.55
CA LEU A 214 13.53 -1.59 18.72
C LEU A 214 12.40 -1.84 19.73
N MET A 215 11.15 -1.97 19.29
CA MET A 215 10.00 -2.24 20.14
C MET A 215 10.11 -3.61 20.81
N SER A 216 10.56 -4.63 20.08
CA SER A 216 10.79 -5.97 20.63
C SER A 216 11.85 -5.97 21.73
N VAL A 217 12.98 -5.29 21.49
CA VAL A 217 14.03 -5.12 22.49
C VAL A 217 13.52 -4.36 23.71
N ALA A 218 12.73 -3.31 23.52
CA ALA A 218 12.15 -2.54 24.63
C ALA A 218 11.22 -3.39 25.51
N ILE A 219 10.30 -4.16 24.89
CA ILE A 219 9.40 -5.06 25.61
C ILE A 219 10.17 -6.14 26.37
N ILE A 220 11.12 -6.82 25.71
CA ILE A 220 11.95 -7.86 26.36
C ILE A 220 12.77 -7.26 27.49
N SER A 221 13.38 -6.11 27.28
CA SER A 221 14.19 -5.45 28.31
C SER A 221 13.37 -5.04 29.52
N ALA A 222 12.14 -4.55 29.32
CA ALA A 222 11.25 -4.21 30.41
C ALA A 222 10.82 -5.44 31.23
N ILE A 223 10.54 -6.58 30.57
CA ILE A 223 10.26 -7.85 31.24
C ILE A 223 11.47 -8.32 32.06
N VAL A 224 12.65 -8.34 31.43
CA VAL A 224 13.89 -8.78 32.09
C VAL A 224 14.24 -7.88 33.28
N ALA A 225 14.13 -6.55 33.11
CA ALA A 225 14.37 -5.60 34.20
C ALA A 225 13.42 -5.81 35.38
N SER A 226 12.13 -6.09 35.12
CA SER A 226 11.16 -6.38 36.15
C SER A 226 11.45 -7.71 36.89
N LEU A 227 11.96 -8.72 36.18
CA LEU A 227 12.37 -9.98 36.78
C LEU A 227 13.62 -9.83 37.67
N LEU A 228 14.58 -8.99 37.26
CA LEU A 228 15.81 -8.75 38.00
C LEU A 228 15.61 -7.79 39.20
N SER A 229 14.66 -6.89 39.11
CA SER A 229 14.38 -5.88 40.14
C SER A 229 12.88 -5.80 40.43
N PRO A 230 12.32 -6.73 41.22
CA PRO A 230 10.89 -6.76 41.51
C PRO A 230 10.34 -5.49 42.16
N ALA A 231 11.20 -4.67 42.77
CA ALA A 231 10.79 -3.39 43.36
C ALA A 231 10.47 -2.31 42.31
N THR A 232 10.86 -2.49 41.04
CA THR A 232 10.57 -1.59 39.92
C THR A 232 9.89 -2.37 38.80
N SER A 233 8.63 -2.72 39.00
CA SER A 233 7.84 -3.42 37.99
C SER A 233 7.58 -2.57 36.76
N LEU A 234 8.06 -2.98 35.60
CA LEU A 234 7.86 -2.34 34.29
C LEU A 234 6.85 -3.08 33.41
N TYR A 235 6.14 -4.08 33.95
CA TYR A 235 5.16 -4.86 33.19
C TYR A 235 4.04 -4.00 32.64
N PHE A 236 3.57 -3.00 33.38
CA PHE A 236 2.60 -2.03 32.90
C PHE A 236 3.12 -1.25 31.67
N ALA A 237 4.36 -0.77 31.73
CA ALA A 237 4.97 -0.03 30.62
C ALA A 237 5.13 -0.91 29.39
N ALA A 238 5.57 -2.16 29.54
CA ALA A 238 5.69 -3.14 28.46
C ALA A 238 4.33 -3.50 27.85
N ALA A 239 3.29 -3.71 28.69
CA ALA A 239 1.94 -4.01 28.22
C ALA A 239 1.32 -2.83 27.45
N THR A 240 1.52 -1.60 27.95
CA THR A 240 1.06 -0.39 27.30
C THR A 240 1.75 -0.20 25.95
N LEU A 241 3.06 -0.41 25.88
CA LEU A 241 3.83 -0.33 24.63
C LEU A 241 3.33 -1.36 23.62
N ALA A 242 3.16 -2.63 24.04
CA ALA A 242 2.66 -3.69 23.17
C ALA A 242 1.24 -3.38 22.64
N PHE A 243 0.34 -2.90 23.50
CA PHE A 243 -1.02 -2.54 23.11
C PHE A 243 -1.07 -1.34 22.16
N LEU A 244 -0.36 -0.25 22.49
CA LEU A 244 -0.36 0.97 21.67
C LEU A 244 0.26 0.71 20.29
N PHE A 245 1.31 -0.09 20.23
CA PHE A 245 1.92 -0.46 18.94
C PHE A 245 0.97 -1.34 18.11
N SER A 246 0.35 -2.36 18.73
CA SER A 246 -0.64 -3.21 18.05
C SER A 246 -1.84 -2.43 17.52
N ILE A 247 -2.33 -1.40 18.24
CA ILE A 247 -3.44 -0.58 17.76
C ILE A 247 -2.99 0.36 16.64
N SER A 248 -1.76 0.89 16.71
CA SER A 248 -1.17 1.71 15.64
C SER A 248 -1.08 0.92 14.33
N GLU A 249 -0.55 -0.29 14.39
CA GLU A 249 -0.42 -1.19 13.23
C GLU A 249 -1.80 -1.60 12.66
N LEU A 250 -2.78 -1.82 13.54
CA LEU A 250 -4.16 -2.10 13.11
C LEU A 250 -4.80 -0.90 12.38
N LEU A 251 -4.55 0.33 12.86
CA LEU A 251 -5.05 1.56 12.22
C LEU A 251 -4.36 1.82 10.89
N GLU A 252 -3.06 1.56 10.80
CA GLU A 252 -2.30 1.65 9.56
C GLU A 252 -2.89 0.71 8.51
N ARG A 253 -3.07 -0.56 8.87
CA ARG A 253 -3.71 -1.55 8.00
C ARG A 253 -5.12 -1.16 7.57
N TYR A 254 -5.93 -0.64 8.49
CA TYR A 254 -7.27 -0.16 8.17
C TYR A 254 -7.24 0.97 7.13
N SER A 255 -6.31 1.91 7.27
CA SER A 255 -6.13 3.00 6.30
C SER A 255 -5.74 2.49 4.92
N MET A 256 -4.81 1.52 4.85
CA MET A 256 -4.37 0.93 3.60
C MET A 256 -5.48 0.14 2.90
N VAL A 257 -6.19 -0.72 3.62
CA VAL A 257 -7.33 -1.49 3.06
C VAL A 257 -8.41 -0.55 2.54
N ARG A 258 -8.67 0.56 3.23
CA ARG A 258 -9.65 1.55 2.76
C ARG A 258 -9.21 2.22 1.46
N THR A 259 -7.93 2.55 1.32
CA THR A 259 -7.36 3.12 0.10
C THR A 259 -7.44 2.12 -1.06
N ARG A 260 -7.05 0.85 -0.84
CA ARG A 260 -7.17 -0.23 -1.83
C ARG A 260 -8.60 -0.43 -2.33
N ASN A 261 -9.57 -0.47 -1.42
CA ASN A 261 -10.96 -0.65 -1.80
C ASN A 261 -11.49 0.50 -2.68
N SER A 262 -10.98 1.72 -2.48
CA SER A 262 -11.33 2.85 -3.34
C SER A 262 -10.77 2.68 -4.76
N LEU A 263 -9.57 2.11 -4.89
CA LEU A 263 -8.97 1.82 -6.21
C LEU A 263 -9.66 0.63 -6.90
N ARG A 264 -9.91 -0.46 -6.16
CA ARG A 264 -10.65 -1.60 -6.71
C ARG A 264 -12.02 -1.22 -7.24
N SER A 265 -12.71 -0.28 -6.59
CA SER A 265 -14.01 0.20 -7.08
C SER A 265 -13.91 0.88 -8.45
N LEU A 266 -12.75 1.36 -8.86
CA LEU A 266 -12.50 1.86 -10.22
C LEU A 266 -12.27 0.70 -11.20
N MET A 267 -11.56 -0.35 -10.78
CA MET A 267 -11.36 -1.55 -11.60
C MET A 267 -12.66 -2.34 -11.83
N ASP A 268 -13.55 -2.38 -10.82
CA ASP A 268 -14.88 -2.99 -10.93
C ASP A 268 -15.80 -2.29 -11.98
N LEU A 269 -15.34 -1.19 -12.60
CA LEU A 269 -16.09 -0.52 -13.66
C LEU A 269 -16.02 -1.27 -14.99
N SER A 270 -14.94 -1.97 -15.29
CA SER A 270 -14.84 -2.81 -16.49
C SER A 270 -15.49 -4.18 -16.26
N PRO A 271 -16.29 -4.70 -17.19
CA PRO A 271 -16.79 -6.10 -17.11
C PRO A 271 -15.65 -7.09 -17.42
N ASP A 272 -15.75 -8.29 -16.86
CA ASP A 272 -14.77 -9.37 -17.08
C ASP A 272 -14.95 -10.07 -18.42
N GLU A 273 -16.14 -9.96 -19.03
CA GLU A 273 -16.52 -10.62 -20.28
C GLU A 273 -17.06 -9.61 -21.30
N ALA A 274 -16.83 -9.86 -22.58
CA ALA A 274 -17.34 -9.09 -23.71
C ALA A 274 -18.09 -9.98 -24.68
N THR A 275 -19.19 -9.49 -25.28
CA THR A 275 -19.85 -10.16 -26.38
C THR A 275 -19.29 -9.65 -27.70
N VAL A 276 -18.57 -10.54 -28.41
CA VAL A 276 -17.92 -10.21 -29.70
C VAL A 276 -18.66 -10.84 -30.85
N LYS A 277 -18.79 -10.12 -31.97
CA LYS A 277 -19.40 -10.61 -33.19
C LYS A 277 -18.32 -11.16 -34.11
N ARG A 278 -18.21 -12.48 -34.21
CA ARG A 278 -17.27 -13.19 -35.10
C ARG A 278 -18.04 -14.03 -36.13
N ASP A 279 -17.76 -13.87 -37.41
CA ASP A 279 -18.42 -14.58 -38.51
C ASP A 279 -19.96 -14.45 -38.53
N GLY A 280 -20.49 -13.37 -37.95
CA GLY A 280 -21.93 -13.11 -37.89
C GLY A 280 -22.64 -13.76 -36.69
N GLU A 281 -21.93 -14.45 -35.83
CA GLU A 281 -22.43 -15.02 -34.56
C GLU A 281 -21.89 -14.21 -33.38
N GLU A 282 -22.73 -14.07 -32.35
CA GLU A 282 -22.33 -13.41 -31.08
C GLU A 282 -21.74 -14.46 -30.14
N VAL A 283 -20.51 -14.23 -29.67
CA VAL A 283 -19.80 -15.13 -28.75
C VAL A 283 -19.34 -14.29 -27.56
N THR A 284 -19.62 -14.76 -26.36
CA THR A 284 -19.11 -14.14 -25.13
C THR A 284 -17.72 -14.72 -24.81
N ILE A 285 -16.74 -13.85 -24.67
CA ILE A 285 -15.35 -14.22 -24.38
C ILE A 285 -14.83 -13.33 -23.24
N PRO A 286 -13.79 -13.76 -22.51
CA PRO A 286 -13.06 -12.88 -21.57
C PRO A 286 -12.57 -11.60 -22.27
N VAL A 287 -12.58 -10.48 -21.56
CA VAL A 287 -12.15 -9.19 -22.12
C VAL A 287 -10.69 -9.25 -22.59
N ASP A 288 -9.86 -10.03 -21.91
CA ASP A 288 -8.43 -10.18 -22.23
C ASP A 288 -8.19 -10.92 -23.58
N GLU A 289 -9.18 -11.65 -24.09
CA GLU A 289 -9.14 -12.32 -25.40
C GLU A 289 -9.67 -11.45 -26.55
N VAL A 290 -10.15 -10.23 -26.25
CA VAL A 290 -10.64 -9.28 -27.25
C VAL A 290 -9.46 -8.57 -27.91
N SER A 291 -9.43 -8.56 -29.23
CA SER A 291 -8.36 -7.95 -30.04
C SER A 291 -8.82 -6.66 -30.72
N VAL A 292 -7.85 -5.79 -30.98
CA VAL A 292 -8.10 -4.57 -31.77
C VAL A 292 -8.69 -4.93 -33.14
N GLY A 293 -9.81 -4.28 -33.49
CA GLY A 293 -10.58 -4.54 -34.69
C GLY A 293 -11.72 -5.56 -34.54
N ASP A 294 -11.85 -6.22 -33.37
CA ASP A 294 -13.05 -6.99 -33.04
C ASP A 294 -14.28 -6.08 -32.91
N ILE A 295 -15.46 -6.60 -33.23
CA ILE A 295 -16.71 -5.88 -33.05
C ILE A 295 -17.39 -6.37 -31.77
N VAL A 296 -17.45 -5.50 -30.79
CA VAL A 296 -18.12 -5.77 -29.51
C VAL A 296 -19.56 -5.28 -29.55
N VAL A 297 -20.47 -6.11 -29.08
CA VAL A 297 -21.89 -5.84 -28.97
C VAL A 297 -22.23 -5.43 -27.54
N VAL A 298 -22.83 -4.24 -27.37
CA VAL A 298 -23.23 -3.73 -26.04
C VAL A 298 -24.73 -3.40 -26.05
N ARG A 299 -25.47 -4.08 -25.16
CA ARG A 299 -26.92 -3.93 -25.05
C ARG A 299 -27.30 -2.83 -24.04
N PRO A 300 -28.54 -2.37 -24.03
CA PRO A 300 -29.02 -1.39 -23.06
C PRO A 300 -28.78 -1.85 -21.62
N GLY A 301 -28.20 -0.98 -20.81
CA GLY A 301 -27.85 -1.25 -19.41
C GLY A 301 -26.52 -1.98 -19.18
N GLU A 302 -25.87 -2.43 -20.26
CA GLU A 302 -24.56 -3.08 -20.15
C GLU A 302 -23.44 -2.05 -20.10
N LYS A 303 -22.33 -2.44 -19.46
CA LYS A 303 -21.11 -1.66 -19.47
C LYS A 303 -20.34 -1.91 -20.77
N ILE A 304 -19.68 -0.88 -21.27
CA ILE A 304 -18.78 -0.96 -22.42
C ILE A 304 -17.47 -1.60 -21.94
N PRO A 305 -17.06 -2.74 -22.52
CA PRO A 305 -15.92 -3.48 -22.00
C PRO A 305 -14.56 -2.94 -22.45
N MET A 306 -14.51 -2.29 -23.64
CA MET A 306 -13.28 -1.86 -24.30
C MET A 306 -13.43 -0.48 -24.89
N ASP A 307 -12.33 0.26 -24.99
CA ASP A 307 -12.31 1.52 -25.75
C ASP A 307 -12.48 1.22 -27.25
N GLY A 308 -13.30 2.03 -27.93
CA GLY A 308 -13.56 1.81 -29.33
C GLY A 308 -14.33 2.94 -29.99
N GLU A 309 -14.66 2.73 -31.27
CA GLU A 309 -15.47 3.63 -32.08
C GLU A 309 -16.81 2.98 -32.41
N VAL A 310 -17.91 3.72 -32.27
CA VAL A 310 -19.25 3.24 -32.61
C VAL A 310 -19.34 2.97 -34.12
N ARG A 311 -19.59 1.74 -34.51
CA ARG A 311 -19.75 1.32 -35.89
C ARG A 311 -21.21 1.30 -36.34
N GLU A 312 -22.10 0.84 -35.47
CA GLU A 312 -23.54 0.77 -35.72
C GLU A 312 -24.33 1.02 -34.44
N GLY A 313 -25.44 1.71 -34.55
CA GLY A 313 -26.35 2.05 -33.44
C GLY A 313 -26.30 3.52 -33.03
N GLU A 314 -27.30 3.91 -32.26
CA GLU A 314 -27.38 5.24 -31.66
C GLU A 314 -27.91 5.07 -30.22
N THR A 315 -27.24 5.70 -29.25
CA THR A 315 -27.61 5.60 -27.85
C THR A 315 -27.07 6.77 -27.03
N ALA A 316 -27.62 6.94 -25.83
CA ALA A 316 -27.03 7.75 -24.80
C ALA A 316 -26.07 6.90 -23.93
N VAL A 317 -24.84 7.32 -23.78
CA VAL A 317 -23.82 6.66 -22.95
C VAL A 317 -23.58 7.49 -21.70
N ASN A 318 -23.68 6.87 -20.56
CA ASN A 318 -23.36 7.48 -19.28
C ASN A 318 -21.87 7.35 -18.99
N GLU A 319 -21.14 8.44 -19.13
CA GLU A 319 -19.71 8.53 -18.90
C GLU A 319 -19.35 8.94 -17.46
N ALA A 320 -20.34 9.11 -16.57
CA ALA A 320 -20.12 9.51 -15.17
C ALA A 320 -19.09 8.68 -14.41
N PRO A 321 -18.96 7.36 -14.64
CA PRO A 321 -17.95 6.56 -13.97
C PRO A 321 -16.50 7.02 -14.24
N ILE A 322 -16.25 7.64 -15.40
CA ILE A 322 -14.90 8.10 -15.82
C ILE A 322 -14.76 9.61 -15.69
N THR A 323 -15.74 10.37 -16.19
CA THR A 323 -15.69 11.85 -16.25
C THR A 323 -16.25 12.54 -15.02
N GLY A 324 -17.11 11.84 -14.26
CA GLY A 324 -17.87 12.41 -13.15
C GLY A 324 -19.08 13.24 -13.58
N GLU A 325 -19.32 13.41 -14.88
CA GLU A 325 -20.49 14.16 -15.42
C GLU A 325 -21.72 13.27 -15.48
N SER A 326 -22.78 13.64 -14.78
CA SER A 326 -24.01 12.82 -14.65
C SER A 326 -24.94 12.91 -15.86
N VAL A 327 -24.63 13.68 -16.88
CA VAL A 327 -25.48 13.85 -18.07
C VAL A 327 -25.00 12.87 -19.14
N PRO A 328 -25.84 11.90 -19.57
CA PRO A 328 -25.47 10.98 -20.65
C PRO A 328 -25.19 11.73 -21.95
N ILE A 329 -24.26 11.26 -22.73
CA ILE A 329 -23.82 11.82 -23.99
C ILE A 329 -24.37 10.96 -25.13
N ASP A 330 -25.06 11.58 -26.10
CA ASP A 330 -25.51 10.88 -27.28
C ASP A 330 -24.31 10.45 -28.14
N LYS A 331 -24.29 9.18 -28.52
CA LYS A 331 -23.27 8.57 -29.38
C LYS A 331 -23.91 8.05 -30.66
N ILE A 332 -23.27 8.37 -31.76
CA ILE A 332 -23.64 7.98 -33.13
C ILE A 332 -22.46 7.29 -33.82
N PRO A 333 -22.66 6.61 -34.96
CA PRO A 333 -21.53 5.98 -35.68
C PRO A 333 -20.42 6.97 -36.00
N GLY A 334 -19.19 6.60 -35.64
CA GLY A 334 -17.98 7.42 -35.74
C GLY A 334 -17.55 8.09 -34.43
N ASP A 335 -18.35 8.01 -33.37
CA ASP A 335 -18.00 8.56 -32.06
C ASP A 335 -17.19 7.58 -31.24
N GLU A 336 -16.25 8.09 -30.45
CA GLU A 336 -15.47 7.31 -29.50
C GLU A 336 -16.29 6.97 -28.25
N VAL A 337 -16.07 5.76 -27.73
CA VAL A 337 -16.64 5.27 -26.47
C VAL A 337 -15.53 4.64 -25.62
N PHE A 338 -15.70 4.67 -24.31
CA PHE A 338 -14.68 4.29 -23.36
C PHE A 338 -15.10 3.12 -22.47
N ALA A 339 -14.15 2.24 -22.16
CA ALA A 339 -14.35 1.11 -21.26
C ALA A 339 -14.85 1.60 -19.88
N GLY A 340 -15.78 0.86 -19.26
CA GLY A 340 -16.33 1.19 -17.95
C GLY A 340 -17.51 2.18 -17.99
N THR A 341 -17.85 2.78 -19.14
CA THR A 341 -19.06 3.59 -19.33
C THR A 341 -20.29 2.71 -19.53
N ILE A 342 -21.48 3.25 -19.34
CA ILE A 342 -22.73 2.48 -19.36
C ILE A 342 -23.57 2.88 -20.56
N ASN A 343 -23.94 1.91 -21.38
CA ASN A 343 -24.89 2.09 -22.45
C ASN A 343 -26.32 2.15 -21.89
N GLU A 344 -27.06 3.27 -22.08
CA GLU A 344 -28.35 3.42 -21.41
C GLU A 344 -29.54 2.82 -22.18
N THR A 345 -29.70 3.15 -23.46
CA THR A 345 -30.98 2.88 -24.15
C THR A 345 -30.91 2.11 -25.44
N GLY A 346 -29.83 2.23 -26.22
CA GLY A 346 -29.69 1.70 -27.55
C GLY A 346 -28.83 0.40 -27.59
N TYR A 347 -28.81 -0.22 -28.75
CA TYR A 347 -27.88 -1.29 -29.09
C TYR A 347 -26.69 -0.66 -29.80
N LEU A 348 -25.48 -1.05 -29.42
CA LEU A 348 -24.25 -0.58 -30.03
C LEU A 348 -23.41 -1.73 -30.56
N GLU A 349 -22.85 -1.56 -31.75
CA GLU A 349 -21.69 -2.30 -32.23
C GLU A 349 -20.49 -1.36 -32.20
N ILE A 350 -19.44 -1.76 -31.49
CA ILE A 350 -18.25 -0.98 -31.21
C ILE A 350 -17.07 -1.70 -31.83
N GLU A 351 -16.29 -1.04 -32.69
CA GLU A 351 -15.01 -1.54 -33.18
C GLU A 351 -13.93 -1.20 -32.16
N VAL A 352 -13.28 -2.22 -31.60
CA VAL A 352 -12.25 -2.08 -30.57
C VAL A 352 -11.01 -1.39 -31.14
N THR A 353 -10.55 -0.33 -30.47
CA THR A 353 -9.40 0.48 -30.90
C THR A 353 -8.17 0.32 -30.03
N SER A 354 -8.28 -0.25 -28.81
CA SER A 354 -7.18 -0.47 -27.88
C SER A 354 -7.20 -1.89 -27.31
N GLU A 355 -6.04 -2.40 -26.89
CA GLU A 355 -5.95 -3.69 -26.19
C GLU A 355 -6.48 -3.56 -24.74
N ALA A 356 -6.88 -4.68 -24.11
CA ALA A 356 -7.47 -4.71 -22.77
C ALA A 356 -6.61 -4.00 -21.69
N GLY A 357 -5.28 -4.16 -21.77
CA GLY A 357 -4.35 -3.51 -20.84
C GLY A 357 -4.02 -2.05 -21.15
N ASP A 358 -4.39 -1.51 -22.31
CA ASP A 358 -4.03 -0.16 -22.77
C ASP A 358 -5.26 0.76 -22.95
N ASN A 359 -6.38 0.39 -22.34
CA ASN A 359 -7.59 1.21 -22.36
C ASN A 359 -7.48 2.43 -21.42
N THR A 360 -8.34 3.41 -21.62
CA THR A 360 -8.36 4.68 -20.85
C THR A 360 -8.46 4.41 -19.33
N LEU A 361 -9.27 3.45 -18.92
CA LEU A 361 -9.44 3.10 -17.51
C LEU A 361 -8.16 2.50 -16.92
N SER A 362 -7.50 1.58 -17.62
CA SER A 362 -6.22 0.99 -17.19
C SER A 362 -5.15 2.08 -17.02
N ARG A 363 -5.04 3.01 -17.96
CA ARG A 363 -4.11 4.15 -17.84
C ARG A 363 -4.39 5.05 -16.64
N ILE A 364 -5.66 5.26 -16.27
CA ILE A 364 -6.02 6.02 -15.07
C ILE A 364 -5.58 5.26 -13.82
N VAL A 365 -5.79 3.94 -13.77
CA VAL A 365 -5.37 3.09 -12.66
C VAL A 365 -3.85 3.12 -12.52
N ASP A 366 -3.11 2.92 -13.61
CA ASP A 366 -1.64 2.97 -13.62
C ASP A 366 -1.10 4.32 -13.13
N LEU A 367 -1.69 5.44 -13.59
CA LEU A 367 -1.30 6.78 -13.13
C LEU A 367 -1.53 6.98 -11.63
N VAL A 368 -2.61 6.41 -11.09
CA VAL A 368 -2.90 6.48 -9.65
C VAL A 368 -1.96 5.56 -8.86
N GLU A 369 -1.66 4.36 -9.38
CA GLU A 369 -0.67 3.45 -8.79
C GLU A 369 0.73 4.07 -8.80
N ASP A 370 1.17 4.63 -9.91
CA ASP A 370 2.45 5.34 -10.03
C ASP A 370 2.54 6.54 -9.07
N ALA A 371 1.46 7.30 -8.94
CA ALA A 371 1.41 8.40 -8.00
C ALA A 371 1.50 7.94 -6.54
N GLN A 372 1.02 6.74 -6.23
CA GLN A 372 1.07 6.14 -4.89
C GLN A 372 2.38 5.37 -4.63
N SER A 373 2.94 4.71 -5.64
CA SER A 373 4.19 3.96 -5.54
C SER A 373 5.40 4.87 -5.39
N ASN A 374 5.33 6.08 -5.94
CA ASN A 374 6.34 7.10 -5.70
C ASN A 374 6.34 7.47 -4.20
N LYS A 375 7.19 6.75 -3.43
CA LYS A 375 7.44 7.05 -2.01
C LYS A 375 7.65 8.55 -1.88
N THR A 376 6.80 9.23 -1.14
CA THR A 376 6.98 10.67 -0.90
C THR A 376 8.35 10.90 -0.30
N GLU A 377 9.01 12.03 -0.59
CA GLU A 377 10.28 12.42 0.05
C GLU A 377 10.22 12.30 1.58
N ARG A 378 9.01 12.43 2.13
CA ARG A 378 8.72 12.30 3.55
C ARG A 378 8.90 10.86 4.04
N ASP A 379 8.43 9.84 3.29
CA ASP A 379 8.55 8.43 3.66
C ASP A 379 10.00 7.97 3.55
N GLN A 380 10.71 8.39 2.50
CA GLN A 380 12.15 8.16 2.37
C GLN A 380 12.96 8.81 3.51
N PHE A 381 12.53 9.99 3.97
CA PHE A 381 13.18 10.65 5.11
C PHE A 381 12.96 9.87 6.40
N VAL A 382 11.74 9.41 6.67
CA VAL A 382 11.41 8.60 7.86
C VAL A 382 12.20 7.29 7.86
N GLU A 383 12.32 6.64 6.71
CA GLU A 383 13.08 5.39 6.57
C GLU A 383 14.58 5.61 6.84
N ARG A 384 15.21 6.61 6.19
CA ARG A 384 16.61 6.98 6.43
C ARG A 384 16.86 7.42 7.86
N PHE A 385 15.93 8.16 8.45
CA PHE A 385 16.03 8.56 9.85
C PHE A 385 15.98 7.33 10.77
N SER A 386 15.06 6.39 10.51
CA SER A 386 14.91 5.16 11.28
C SER A 386 16.17 4.28 11.22
N ASP A 387 16.79 4.17 10.06
CA ASP A 387 18.03 3.39 9.84
C ASP A 387 19.22 3.90 10.67
N ILE A 388 19.25 5.18 10.98
CA ILE A 388 20.30 5.79 11.80
C ILE A 388 19.88 5.85 13.27
N TYR A 389 18.64 6.27 13.52
CA TYR A 389 18.12 6.49 14.86
C TYR A 389 18.07 5.19 15.68
N THR A 390 17.59 4.10 15.10
CA THR A 390 17.40 2.83 15.81
C THR A 390 18.74 2.25 16.32
N PRO A 391 19.79 2.08 15.51
CA PRO A 391 21.08 1.59 16.03
C PRO A 391 21.69 2.52 17.08
N VAL A 392 21.55 3.83 16.91
CA VAL A 392 22.06 4.81 17.89
C VAL A 392 21.34 4.66 19.23
N MET A 393 20.00 4.56 19.21
CA MET A 393 19.20 4.38 20.43
C MET A 393 19.49 3.06 21.13
N VAL A 394 19.68 1.98 20.39
CA VAL A 394 20.07 0.69 20.95
C VAL A 394 21.46 0.78 21.59
N ALA A 395 22.42 1.42 20.93
CA ALA A 395 23.76 1.61 21.48
C ALA A 395 23.74 2.46 22.77
N VAL A 396 22.96 3.55 22.80
CA VAL A 396 22.77 4.38 24.00
C VAL A 396 22.09 3.59 25.12
N ALA A 397 21.07 2.80 24.82
CA ALA A 397 20.39 1.96 25.81
C ALA A 397 21.36 0.94 26.45
N ILE A 398 22.18 0.28 25.63
CA ILE A 398 23.22 -0.64 26.11
C ILE A 398 24.24 0.09 26.99
N LEU A 399 24.69 1.26 26.56
CA LEU A 399 25.64 2.08 27.32
C LEU A 399 25.06 2.47 28.67
N VAL A 400 23.82 2.95 28.72
CA VAL A 400 23.12 3.34 29.96
C VAL A 400 22.93 2.11 30.89
N ALA A 401 22.70 0.93 30.35
CA ALA A 401 22.57 -0.30 31.14
C ALA A 401 23.92 -0.79 31.70
N VAL A 402 24.99 -0.73 30.90
CA VAL A 402 26.30 -1.32 31.23
C VAL A 402 27.17 -0.39 32.10
N VAL A 403 27.15 0.92 31.84
CA VAL A 403 28.00 1.88 32.58
C VAL A 403 27.77 1.85 34.09
N PRO A 404 26.54 1.86 34.62
CA PRO A 404 26.32 1.75 36.07
C PRO A 404 26.84 0.44 36.64
N LEU A 405 26.67 -0.68 35.92
CA LEU A 405 27.17 -2.00 36.36
C LEU A 405 28.69 -1.99 36.49
N LEU A 406 29.39 -1.40 35.53
CA LEU A 406 30.86 -1.30 35.54
C LEU A 406 31.34 -0.35 36.66
N VAL A 407 30.69 0.78 36.83
CA VAL A 407 31.06 1.77 37.86
C VAL A 407 30.81 1.21 39.27
N PHE A 408 29.68 0.53 39.50
CA PHE A 408 29.37 -0.08 40.81
C PHE A 408 30.23 -1.33 41.08
N SER A 409 30.60 -2.09 40.04
CA SER A 409 31.49 -3.23 40.19
C SER A 409 32.96 -2.82 40.45
N ALA A 410 33.42 -1.70 39.89
CA ALA A 410 34.75 -1.17 40.10
C ALA A 410 34.94 -0.49 41.50
N ASN A 411 33.83 -0.22 42.20
CA ASN A 411 33.85 0.46 43.49
C ASN A 411 33.62 -0.50 44.68
N ARG A 412 33.64 -1.81 44.41
CA ARG A 412 33.72 -2.90 45.39
C ARG A 412 35.08 -3.54 45.39
#